data_8562405b2da5c0d94e7ed130629b0c89
#
_entry.id   8562405b2da5c0d94e7ed130629b0c89
#
_cell.length_a   1.000
_cell.length_b   1.000
_cell.length_c   1.000
_cell.angle_alpha   90.00
_cell.angle_beta   90.00
_cell.angle_gamma   90.00
#
_symmetry.space_group_name_H-M   'P 1'
#
loop_
_entity.id
_entity.type
_entity.pdbx_description
1 polymer ?
#
loop_
_entity_poly.entity_id
_entity_poly.type
_entity_poly.pdbx_seq_one_letter_code
_entity_poly.pdbx_strand_id
1 'polypeptide(L)'
;ASAIRAFHAEQQDIILKPLDGMGGMGIFRVGPDGLNLGSIIEALNKGGAETIMVQRYLPEIVKGDKRVLVIGGEPVPFCLARIPQGSEIRGNLAAGGKGVAQKLSARDMEIARGIGAALAPRGLLMMGIDVIGDSLTEINVTSPTGFQEITQQAGVDVAKLFVDALEHAARCVAGLQGLAGRFGA
;
A
#
# COMPACT_ATOMS: atom_id res chain seq x y z
N ALA A 1 9.56 -4.25 -22.56
CA ALA A 1 9.37 -2.89 -23.11
C ALA A 1 8.14 -2.79 -24.02
N SER A 2 7.90 -3.75 -24.95
CA SER A 2 6.76 -3.72 -25.89
C SER A 2 5.40 -3.68 -25.17
N ALA A 3 5.18 -4.53 -24.19
CA ALA A 3 3.95 -4.57 -23.40
C ALA A 3 3.67 -3.23 -22.68
N ILE A 4 4.72 -2.55 -22.17
CA ILE A 4 4.58 -1.25 -21.53
C ILE A 4 4.15 -0.17 -22.54
N ARG A 5 4.73 -0.19 -23.76
CA ARG A 5 4.34 0.74 -24.83
C ARG A 5 2.90 0.50 -25.28
N ALA A 6 2.47 -0.76 -25.40
CA ALA A 6 1.08 -1.09 -25.71
C ALA A 6 0.12 -0.59 -24.59
N PHE A 7 0.48 -0.80 -23.32
CA PHE A 7 -0.30 -0.29 -22.20
C PHE A 7 -0.38 1.26 -22.18
N HIS A 8 0.74 1.95 -22.49
CA HIS A 8 0.72 3.40 -22.62
C HIS A 8 -0.16 3.85 -23.78
N ALA A 9 -0.08 3.19 -24.93
CA ALA A 9 -0.95 3.52 -26.09
C ALA A 9 -2.44 3.39 -25.76
N GLU A 10 -2.80 2.42 -24.90
CA GLU A 10 -4.17 2.20 -24.43
C GLU A 10 -4.60 3.22 -23.36
N GLN A 11 -3.79 3.38 -22.30
CA GLN A 11 -4.17 4.16 -21.11
C GLN A 11 -3.79 5.63 -21.19
N GLN A 12 -2.89 6.01 -22.10
CA GLN A 12 -2.41 7.37 -22.38
C GLN A 12 -1.62 8.03 -21.24
N ASP A 13 -2.02 7.87 -20.01
CA ASP A 13 -1.41 8.48 -18.82
C ASP A 13 -1.14 7.38 -17.80
N ILE A 14 0.14 7.11 -17.56
CA ILE A 14 0.58 5.96 -16.78
C ILE A 14 1.60 6.32 -15.72
N ILE A 15 1.67 5.46 -14.70
CA ILE A 15 2.72 5.47 -13.69
C ILE A 15 3.61 4.24 -13.90
N LEU A 16 4.92 4.45 -13.90
CA LEU A 16 5.92 3.40 -13.84
C LEU A 16 6.62 3.47 -12.48
N LYS A 17 6.84 2.32 -11.84
CA LYS A 17 7.53 2.25 -10.54
C LYS A 17 8.23 0.90 -10.36
N PRO A 18 9.32 0.83 -9.54
CA PRO A 18 9.90 -0.44 -9.13
C PRO A 18 8.93 -1.23 -8.24
N LEU A 19 9.13 -2.54 -8.12
CA LEU A 19 8.32 -3.39 -7.22
C LEU A 19 8.76 -3.31 -5.75
N ASP A 20 10.02 -2.96 -5.52
CA ASP A 20 10.72 -3.01 -4.22
C ASP A 20 11.24 -1.61 -3.80
N GLY A 21 10.46 -0.60 -3.96
CA GLY A 21 10.80 0.77 -3.56
C GLY A 21 10.21 1.15 -2.20
N MET A 22 10.66 2.28 -1.66
CA MET A 22 10.08 2.94 -0.50
C MET A 22 10.05 4.46 -0.68
N GLY A 23 9.17 5.15 0.06
CA GLY A 23 9.14 6.62 0.09
C GLY A 23 8.79 7.32 -1.22
N GLY A 24 8.29 6.58 -2.22
CA GLY A 24 7.97 7.12 -3.53
C GLY A 24 9.17 7.27 -4.47
N MET A 25 10.32 6.67 -4.15
CA MET A 25 11.48 6.68 -5.03
C MET A 25 11.20 5.89 -6.31
N GLY A 26 11.67 6.41 -7.45
CA GLY A 26 11.54 5.73 -8.74
C GLY A 26 10.12 5.72 -9.32
N ILE A 27 9.21 6.56 -8.81
CA ILE A 27 7.87 6.72 -9.39
C ILE A 27 7.93 7.78 -10.49
N PHE A 28 7.55 7.40 -11.70
CA PHE A 28 7.50 8.27 -12.86
C PHE A 28 6.09 8.29 -13.46
N ARG A 29 5.60 9.48 -13.77
CA ARG A 29 4.40 9.66 -14.59
C ARG A 29 4.81 9.91 -16.05
N VAL A 30 4.15 9.24 -16.96
CA VAL A 30 4.29 9.47 -18.41
C VAL A 30 2.92 9.81 -18.97
N GLY A 31 2.79 11.04 -19.42
CA GLY A 31 1.55 11.56 -20.03
C GLY A 31 1.32 11.05 -21.46
N PRO A 32 0.25 11.54 -22.11
CA PRO A 32 -0.17 11.08 -23.44
C PRO A 32 0.89 11.27 -24.53
N ASP A 33 1.79 12.24 -24.37
CA ASP A 33 2.90 12.51 -25.31
C ASP A 33 3.99 11.43 -25.29
N GLY A 34 3.99 10.56 -24.26
CA GLY A 34 4.98 9.50 -24.09
C GLY A 34 6.40 10.00 -23.85
N LEU A 35 6.57 11.27 -23.45
CA LEU A 35 7.89 11.88 -23.25
C LEU A 35 8.74 11.04 -22.29
N ASN A 36 9.97 10.74 -22.69
CA ASN A 36 10.96 9.95 -21.95
C ASN A 36 10.56 8.49 -21.61
N LEU A 37 9.46 7.96 -22.13
CA LEU A 37 9.01 6.60 -21.82
C LEU A 37 10.10 5.54 -22.02
N GLY A 38 10.88 5.64 -23.11
CA GLY A 38 11.97 4.72 -23.40
C GLY A 38 13.04 4.75 -22.32
N SER A 39 13.55 5.93 -22.00
CA SER A 39 14.60 6.14 -21.00
C SER A 39 14.15 5.74 -19.59
N ILE A 40 12.89 6.01 -19.25
CA ILE A 40 12.32 5.60 -17.96
C ILE A 40 12.25 4.06 -17.85
N ILE A 41 11.81 3.38 -18.92
CA ILE A 41 11.80 1.92 -18.95
C ILE A 41 13.22 1.37 -18.75
N GLU A 42 14.20 1.88 -19.49
CA GLU A 42 15.60 1.43 -19.41
C GLU A 42 16.18 1.64 -18.00
N ALA A 43 15.93 2.80 -17.40
CA ALA A 43 16.40 3.14 -16.06
C ALA A 43 15.79 2.22 -14.99
N LEU A 44 14.48 1.96 -15.07
CA LEU A 44 13.78 1.17 -14.05
C LEU A 44 14.01 -0.33 -14.21
N ASN A 45 13.97 -0.84 -15.46
CA ASN A 45 14.09 -2.29 -15.68
C ASN A 45 15.53 -2.76 -15.93
N LYS A 46 16.50 -1.85 -15.86
CA LYS A 46 17.94 -2.16 -16.00
C LYS A 46 18.22 -3.04 -17.22
N GLY A 47 17.72 -2.64 -18.37
CA GLY A 47 17.89 -3.38 -19.64
C GLY A 47 17.13 -4.72 -19.68
N GLY A 48 16.10 -4.91 -18.85
CA GLY A 48 15.29 -6.14 -18.80
C GLY A 48 15.63 -7.06 -17.62
N ALA A 49 16.60 -6.69 -16.78
CA ALA A 49 16.98 -7.48 -15.60
C ALA A 49 15.97 -7.35 -14.43
N GLU A 50 15.24 -6.25 -14.37
CA GLU A 50 14.30 -5.96 -13.30
C GLU A 50 12.85 -5.93 -13.80
N THR A 51 11.96 -6.53 -13.03
CA THR A 51 10.51 -6.38 -13.24
C THR A 51 10.04 -5.07 -12.66
N ILE A 52 9.24 -4.33 -13.41
CA ILE A 52 8.66 -3.06 -12.98
C ILE A 52 7.14 -3.11 -13.04
N MET A 53 6.48 -2.30 -12.21
CA MET A 53 5.05 -2.13 -12.23
C MET A 53 4.66 -0.95 -13.12
N VAL A 54 3.60 -1.16 -13.91
CA VAL A 54 2.98 -0.11 -14.72
C VAL A 54 1.50 -0.05 -14.38
N GLN A 55 1.02 1.14 -14.07
CA GLN A 55 -0.37 1.39 -13.65
C GLN A 55 -0.93 2.59 -14.40
N ARG A 56 -2.24 2.64 -14.57
CA ARG A 56 -2.93 3.84 -15.03
C ARG A 56 -2.72 4.97 -14.02
N TYR A 57 -2.48 6.19 -14.48
CA TYR A 57 -2.48 7.36 -13.59
C TYR A 57 -3.89 7.61 -13.07
N LEU A 58 -3.98 7.89 -11.77
CA LEU A 58 -5.22 8.22 -11.09
C LEU A 58 -5.20 9.69 -10.68
N PRO A 59 -5.96 10.57 -11.34
CA PRO A 59 -5.94 12.01 -11.05
C PRO A 59 -6.45 12.33 -9.64
N GLU A 60 -7.17 11.41 -9.01
CA GLU A 60 -7.63 11.51 -7.61
C GLU A 60 -6.49 11.62 -6.60
N ILE A 61 -5.23 11.37 -7.01
CA ILE A 61 -4.04 11.55 -6.15
C ILE A 61 -3.98 12.95 -5.53
N VAL A 62 -4.54 13.98 -6.19
CA VAL A 62 -4.61 15.35 -5.67
C VAL A 62 -5.40 15.44 -4.35
N LYS A 63 -6.28 14.47 -4.08
CA LYS A 63 -7.04 14.35 -2.82
C LYS A 63 -6.30 13.53 -1.76
N GLY A 64 -5.18 12.94 -2.13
CA GLY A 64 -4.33 12.12 -1.29
C GLY A 64 -4.29 10.65 -1.70
N ASP A 65 -3.14 10.06 -1.43
CA ASP A 65 -2.90 8.62 -1.41
C ASP A 65 -3.18 8.13 0.02
N LYS A 66 -4.24 7.35 0.19
CA LYS A 66 -4.73 6.91 1.50
C LYS A 66 -3.96 5.67 1.97
N ARG A 67 -3.11 5.80 3.00
CA ARG A 67 -2.53 4.66 3.74
C ARG A 67 -3.59 4.09 4.68
N VAL A 68 -4.09 2.91 4.37
CA VAL A 68 -4.99 2.13 5.22
C VAL A 68 -4.20 1.02 5.89
N LEU A 69 -4.29 0.91 7.21
CA LEU A 69 -3.66 -0.17 7.96
C LEU A 69 -4.66 -1.31 8.16
N VAL A 70 -4.20 -2.54 7.89
CA VAL A 70 -4.95 -3.78 8.11
C VAL A 70 -4.18 -4.61 9.12
N ILE A 71 -4.78 -4.92 10.26
CA ILE A 71 -4.16 -5.59 11.40
C ILE A 71 -5.01 -6.79 11.79
N GLY A 72 -4.41 -7.98 11.85
CA GLY A 72 -5.14 -9.21 12.14
C GLY A 72 -6.24 -9.56 11.13
N GLY A 73 -6.12 -9.02 9.91
CA GLY A 73 -7.12 -9.16 8.85
C GLY A 73 -8.20 -8.08 8.83
N GLU A 74 -8.27 -7.22 9.87
CA GLU A 74 -9.27 -6.15 9.98
C GLU A 74 -8.68 -4.77 9.72
N PRO A 75 -9.36 -3.89 8.99
CA PRO A 75 -8.90 -2.53 8.76
C PRO A 75 -9.02 -1.67 10.02
N VAL A 76 -8.00 -0.86 10.29
CA VAL A 76 -8.09 0.25 11.26
C VAL A 76 -9.13 1.25 10.71
N PRO A 77 -10.05 1.78 11.56
CA PRO A 77 -11.20 2.57 11.07
C PRO A 77 -10.84 3.93 10.45
N PHE A 78 -9.58 4.32 10.52
CA PHE A 78 -9.04 5.55 9.94
C PHE A 78 -7.86 5.23 9.02
N CYS A 79 -7.73 5.99 7.93
CA CYS A 79 -6.56 6.02 7.07
C CYS A 79 -5.79 7.32 7.25
N LEU A 80 -4.56 7.34 6.77
CA LEU A 80 -3.78 8.56 6.61
C LEU A 80 -3.78 8.98 5.13
N ALA A 81 -4.56 9.99 4.76
CA ALA A 81 -4.49 10.58 3.43
C ALA A 81 -3.19 11.40 3.33
N ARG A 82 -2.31 11.00 2.44
CA ARG A 82 -1.00 11.64 2.18
C ARG A 82 -1.16 12.51 0.94
N ILE A 83 -1.32 13.81 1.14
CA ILE A 83 -1.66 14.77 0.10
C ILE A 83 -0.37 15.34 -0.49
N PRO A 84 -0.13 15.20 -1.81
CA PRO A 84 1.01 15.81 -2.49
C PRO A 84 1.06 17.32 -2.27
N GLN A 85 2.25 17.88 -2.26
CA GLN A 85 2.47 19.32 -2.05
C GLN A 85 3.20 19.95 -3.24
N GLY A 86 2.87 21.18 -3.57
CA GLY A 86 3.50 21.93 -4.65
C GLY A 86 3.29 21.27 -6.02
N SER A 87 4.37 21.06 -6.75
CA SER A 87 4.39 20.37 -8.06
C SER A 87 4.63 18.86 -7.97
N GLU A 88 4.73 18.30 -6.77
CA GLU A 88 4.96 16.87 -6.58
C GLU A 88 3.69 16.07 -6.86
N ILE A 89 3.84 14.90 -7.46
CA ILE A 89 2.75 13.95 -7.70
C ILE A 89 2.69 12.83 -6.64
N ARG A 90 3.71 12.73 -5.78
CA ARG A 90 3.82 11.70 -4.75
C ARG A 90 3.23 12.19 -3.43
N GLY A 91 2.32 11.42 -2.86
CA GLY A 91 1.74 11.69 -1.55
C GLY A 91 2.61 11.26 -0.37
N ASN A 92 3.67 10.48 -0.61
CA ASN A 92 4.51 9.90 0.45
C ASN A 92 5.05 10.97 1.39
N LEU A 93 4.95 10.75 2.71
CA LEU A 93 5.46 11.70 3.72
C LEU A 93 6.95 11.97 3.54
N ALA A 94 7.74 10.96 3.17
CA ALA A 94 9.16 11.08 2.88
C ALA A 94 9.45 11.98 1.66
N ALA A 95 8.48 12.15 0.75
CA ALA A 95 8.55 13.07 -0.37
C ALA A 95 7.95 14.45 -0.07
N GLY A 96 7.64 14.75 1.20
CA GLY A 96 7.07 16.03 1.63
C GLY A 96 5.54 16.10 1.60
N GLY A 97 4.85 14.98 1.42
CA GLY A 97 3.39 14.91 1.49
C GLY A 97 2.85 15.30 2.87
N LYS A 98 1.65 15.89 2.91
CA LYS A 98 0.95 16.24 4.16
C LYS A 98 0.01 15.10 4.54
N GLY A 99 0.23 14.50 5.72
CA GLY A 99 -0.63 13.46 6.28
C GLY A 99 -1.86 14.03 7.00
N VAL A 100 -3.06 13.57 6.63
CA VAL A 100 -4.33 13.92 7.27
C VAL A 100 -5.10 12.65 7.57
N ALA A 101 -5.41 12.39 8.85
CA ALA A 101 -6.21 11.24 9.23
C ALA A 101 -7.68 11.45 8.82
N GLN A 102 -8.28 10.43 8.23
CA GLN A 102 -9.66 10.43 7.74
C GLN A 102 -10.34 9.10 8.09
N LYS A 103 -11.66 9.12 8.30
CA LYS A 103 -12.44 7.88 8.37
C LYS A 103 -12.40 7.15 7.03
N LEU A 104 -12.36 5.82 7.08
CA LEU A 104 -12.47 5.01 5.88
C LEU A 104 -13.83 5.24 5.21
N SER A 105 -13.83 5.40 3.90
CA SER A 105 -15.06 5.31 3.10
C SER A 105 -15.55 3.86 3.03
N ALA A 106 -16.78 3.66 2.57
CA ALA A 106 -17.31 2.31 2.35
C ALA A 106 -16.44 1.51 1.36
N ARG A 107 -15.90 2.18 0.34
CA ARG A 107 -15.02 1.56 -0.66
C ARG A 107 -13.65 1.22 -0.08
N ASP A 108 -13.05 2.09 0.73
CA ASP A 108 -11.79 1.81 1.42
C ASP A 108 -11.94 0.58 2.33
N MET A 109 -13.05 0.50 3.06
CA MET A 109 -13.38 -0.62 3.93
C MET A 109 -13.54 -1.93 3.15
N GLU A 110 -14.24 -1.90 2.01
CA GLU A 110 -14.40 -3.05 1.12
C GLU A 110 -13.05 -3.57 0.62
N ILE A 111 -12.21 -2.68 0.09
CA ILE A 111 -10.86 -3.03 -0.40
C ILE A 111 -10.04 -3.63 0.74
N ALA A 112 -10.00 -2.96 1.89
CA ALA A 112 -9.16 -3.37 3.01
C ALA A 112 -9.59 -4.74 3.58
N ARG A 113 -10.90 -4.99 3.72
CA ARG A 113 -11.41 -6.30 4.14
C ARG A 113 -11.11 -7.39 3.13
N GLY A 114 -11.25 -7.11 1.83
CA GLY A 114 -10.89 -8.05 0.78
C GLY A 114 -9.42 -8.47 0.84
N ILE A 115 -8.53 -7.51 1.04
CA ILE A 115 -7.08 -7.77 1.20
C ILE A 115 -6.82 -8.52 2.52
N GLY A 116 -7.44 -8.10 3.62
CA GLY A 116 -7.33 -8.76 4.92
C GLY A 116 -7.73 -10.24 4.85
N ALA A 117 -8.90 -10.53 4.27
CA ALA A 117 -9.40 -11.90 4.09
C ALA A 117 -8.48 -12.77 3.22
N ALA A 118 -7.84 -12.16 2.19
CA ALA A 118 -6.95 -12.88 1.29
C ALA A 118 -5.56 -13.17 1.89
N LEU A 119 -5.02 -12.23 2.68
CA LEU A 119 -3.62 -12.25 3.09
C LEU A 119 -3.39 -12.62 4.57
N ALA A 120 -4.32 -12.32 5.48
CA ALA A 120 -4.16 -12.72 6.88
C ALA A 120 -4.01 -14.24 7.07
N PRO A 121 -4.75 -15.12 6.35
CA PRO A 121 -4.54 -16.56 6.42
C PRO A 121 -3.16 -17.03 5.93
N ARG A 122 -2.44 -16.17 5.20
CA ARG A 122 -1.06 -16.42 4.75
C ARG A 122 0.00 -16.00 5.77
N GLY A 123 -0.41 -15.59 6.97
CA GLY A 123 0.48 -15.17 8.05
C GLY A 123 0.83 -13.67 8.04
N LEU A 124 0.19 -12.88 7.20
CA LEU A 124 0.41 -11.42 7.17
C LEU A 124 -0.44 -10.76 8.24
N LEU A 125 0.12 -10.63 9.45
CA LEU A 125 -0.54 -10.04 10.60
C LEU A 125 -0.82 -8.54 10.43
N MET A 126 0.07 -7.82 9.73
CA MET A 126 -0.04 -6.39 9.52
C MET A 126 0.32 -6.02 8.08
N MET A 127 -0.49 -5.17 7.48
CA MET A 127 -0.30 -4.65 6.13
C MET A 127 -0.66 -3.18 6.08
N GLY A 128 0.05 -2.41 5.26
CA GLY A 128 -0.34 -1.07 4.84
C GLY A 128 -0.76 -1.11 3.38
N ILE A 129 -2.00 -0.83 3.08
CA ILE A 129 -2.45 -0.73 1.69
C ILE A 129 -2.61 0.73 1.30
N ASP A 130 -2.30 1.05 0.06
CA ASP A 130 -2.40 2.40 -0.47
C ASP A 130 -3.55 2.46 -1.47
N VAL A 131 -4.44 3.46 -1.28
CA VAL A 131 -5.66 3.62 -2.07
C VAL A 131 -5.76 5.05 -2.59
N ILE A 132 -5.87 5.20 -3.91
CA ILE A 132 -6.12 6.48 -4.59
C ILE A 132 -7.50 6.42 -5.21
N GLY A 133 -8.37 7.39 -4.85
CA GLY A 133 -9.77 7.32 -5.23
C GLY A 133 -10.40 6.01 -4.73
N ASP A 134 -10.88 5.19 -5.64
CA ASP A 134 -11.52 3.89 -5.39
C ASP A 134 -10.63 2.68 -5.77
N SER A 135 -9.34 2.92 -6.00
CA SER A 135 -8.40 1.93 -6.53
C SER A 135 -7.26 1.62 -5.56
N LEU A 136 -7.04 0.33 -5.32
CA LEU A 136 -5.84 -0.17 -4.65
C LEU A 136 -4.63 0.06 -5.56
N THR A 137 -3.57 0.68 -5.04
CA THR A 137 -2.36 1.00 -5.81
C THR A 137 -1.13 0.26 -5.31
N GLU A 138 -1.11 -0.14 -4.03
CA GLU A 138 0.06 -0.78 -3.41
C GLU A 138 -0.33 -1.58 -2.17
N ILE A 139 0.41 -2.66 -1.89
CA ILE A 139 0.32 -3.44 -0.65
C ILE A 139 1.72 -3.49 -0.04
N ASN A 140 1.85 -2.93 1.17
CA ASN A 140 3.09 -2.87 1.92
C ASN A 140 3.04 -3.87 3.07
N VAL A 141 3.95 -4.84 3.08
CA VAL A 141 3.99 -5.92 4.09
C VAL A 141 5.18 -5.82 5.03
N THR A 142 6.09 -4.86 4.79
CA THR A 142 7.27 -4.64 5.63
C THR A 142 7.17 -3.26 6.28
N SER A 143 6.97 -3.23 7.60
CA SER A 143 6.97 -2.02 8.45
C SER A 143 6.17 -0.84 7.86
N PRO A 144 4.88 -0.99 7.50
CA PRO A 144 4.11 0.13 6.99
C PRO A 144 4.00 1.24 8.04
N THR A 145 4.14 2.49 7.57
CA THR A 145 4.05 3.70 8.39
C THR A 145 2.59 4.18 8.54
N GLY A 146 2.35 5.14 9.44
CA GLY A 146 1.05 5.78 9.65
C GLY A 146 0.47 5.57 11.05
N PHE A 147 1.11 4.78 11.91
CA PHE A 147 0.64 4.49 13.28
C PHE A 147 0.50 5.77 14.11
N GLN A 148 1.58 6.54 14.18
CA GLN A 148 1.63 7.72 15.04
C GLN A 148 0.68 8.81 14.55
N GLU A 149 0.68 9.07 13.24
CA GLU A 149 -0.15 10.11 12.64
C GLU A 149 -1.64 9.80 12.83
N ILE A 150 -2.06 8.55 12.62
CA ILE A 150 -3.45 8.13 12.84
C ILE A 150 -3.79 8.22 14.33
N THR A 151 -2.93 7.71 15.21
CA THR A 151 -3.16 7.76 16.66
C THR A 151 -3.32 9.20 17.15
N GLN A 152 -2.40 10.08 16.76
CA GLN A 152 -2.40 11.49 17.21
C GLN A 152 -3.61 12.28 16.68
N GLN A 153 -4.00 12.03 15.43
CA GLN A 153 -5.06 12.82 14.79
C GLN A 153 -6.46 12.26 15.01
N ALA A 154 -6.60 10.93 15.10
CA ALA A 154 -7.90 10.26 15.21
C ALA A 154 -8.21 9.70 16.61
N GLY A 155 -7.23 9.68 17.52
CA GLY A 155 -7.41 9.15 18.88
C GLY A 155 -7.53 7.62 18.95
N VAL A 156 -7.16 6.90 17.88
CA VAL A 156 -7.16 5.44 17.83
C VAL A 156 -5.77 4.93 18.16
N ASP A 157 -5.62 4.15 19.22
CA ASP A 157 -4.35 3.53 19.58
C ASP A 157 -4.02 2.36 18.64
N VAL A 158 -3.39 2.69 17.51
CA VAL A 158 -3.04 1.71 16.48
C VAL A 158 -1.99 0.71 16.98
N ALA A 159 -1.07 1.14 17.86
CA ALA A 159 -0.06 0.27 18.44
C ALA A 159 -0.72 -0.79 19.32
N LYS A 160 -1.71 -0.40 20.13
CA LYS A 160 -2.47 -1.34 20.94
C LYS A 160 -3.21 -2.36 20.07
N LEU A 161 -3.86 -1.92 18.99
CA LEU A 161 -4.54 -2.85 18.06
C LEU A 161 -3.56 -3.89 17.50
N PHE A 162 -2.34 -3.47 17.15
CA PHE A 162 -1.33 -4.39 16.66
C PHE A 162 -0.85 -5.37 17.74
N VAL A 163 -0.59 -4.90 18.96
CA VAL A 163 -0.16 -5.77 20.06
C VAL A 163 -1.25 -6.77 20.43
N ASP A 164 -2.51 -6.34 20.51
CA ASP A 164 -3.65 -7.23 20.79
C ASP A 164 -3.77 -8.34 19.72
N ALA A 165 -3.59 -7.99 18.44
CA ALA A 165 -3.61 -8.96 17.34
C ALA A 165 -2.42 -9.94 17.40
N LEU A 166 -1.24 -9.44 17.75
CA LEU A 166 -0.03 -10.26 17.93
C LEU A 166 -0.20 -11.26 19.07
N GLU A 167 -0.68 -10.81 20.22
CA GLU A 167 -0.96 -11.68 21.37
C GLU A 167 -2.03 -12.75 21.05
N HIS A 168 -3.07 -12.35 20.31
CA HIS A 168 -4.09 -13.30 19.86
C HIS A 168 -3.48 -14.38 18.96
N ALA A 169 -2.70 -13.99 17.98
CA ALA A 169 -2.02 -14.91 17.06
C ALA A 169 -1.07 -15.86 17.82
N ALA A 170 -0.28 -15.34 18.78
CA ALA A 170 0.63 -16.13 19.59
C ALA A 170 -0.13 -17.18 20.45
N ARG A 171 -1.26 -16.78 21.05
CA ARG A 171 -2.11 -17.72 21.84
C ARG A 171 -2.71 -18.83 20.97
N CYS A 172 -3.14 -18.51 19.74
CA CYS A 172 -3.65 -19.51 18.80
C CYS A 172 -2.58 -20.55 18.45
N VAL A 173 -1.34 -20.12 18.18
CA VAL A 173 -0.22 -21.03 17.88
C VAL A 173 0.12 -21.90 19.09
N ALA A 174 0.21 -21.33 20.29
CA ALA A 174 0.47 -22.09 21.52
C ALA A 174 -0.62 -23.12 21.82
N GLY A 175 -1.89 -22.77 21.60
CA GLY A 175 -3.02 -23.69 21.73
C GLY A 175 -2.95 -24.88 20.78
N LEU A 176 -2.54 -24.64 19.51
CA LEU A 176 -2.35 -25.71 18.53
C LEU A 176 -1.18 -26.65 18.90
N GLN A 177 -0.08 -26.11 19.42
CA GLN A 177 1.05 -26.92 19.89
C GLN A 177 0.67 -27.78 21.11
N GLY A 178 -0.12 -27.24 22.04
CA GLY A 178 -0.63 -27.98 23.17
C GLY A 178 -1.59 -29.14 22.81
N LEU A 179 -2.34 -29.01 21.72
CA LEU A 179 -3.19 -30.08 21.17
C LEU A 179 -2.34 -31.15 20.46
N ALA A 180 -1.36 -30.76 19.64
CA ALA A 180 -0.47 -31.69 18.95
C ALA A 180 0.31 -32.58 19.94
N GLY A 181 0.77 -32.04 21.06
CA GLY A 181 1.42 -32.80 22.14
C GLY A 181 0.52 -33.78 22.88
N ARG A 182 -0.81 -33.66 22.80
CA ARG A 182 -1.77 -34.59 23.43
C ARG A 182 -2.14 -35.79 22.54
N PHE A 183 -1.89 -35.72 21.25
CA PHE A 183 -2.21 -36.79 20.29
C PHE A 183 -0.96 -37.51 19.74
N GLY A 184 0.22 -37.17 20.23
CA GLY A 184 1.52 -37.73 19.80
C GLY A 184 2.21 -38.60 20.88
N ALA A 185 1.46 -39.28 21.75
CA ALA A 185 1.95 -40.24 22.71
C ALA A 185 1.29 -41.61 22.51
#